data_e30bab5a0cbd0d824c5b71fde18d00b6
#
_entry.id   e30bab5a0cbd0d824c5b71fde18d00b6
#
_cell.length_a   1.000
_cell.length_b   1.000
_cell.length_c   1.000
_cell.angle_alpha   90.00
_cell.angle_beta   90.00
_cell.angle_gamma   90.00
#
_symmetry.space_group_name_H-M   'P 1'
#
loop_
_entity.id
_entity.type
_entity.pdbx_description
1 polymer ?
#
loop_
_entity_poly.entity_id
_entity_poly.type
_entity_poly.pdbx_seq_one_letter_code
_entity_poly.pdbx_strand_id
1 'polypeptide(L)'
;MEENNSQPSKYDAALAKYNTNLNDADIQARVAELIKKKVPENNTEDVKKFLFNCIDLTTLNSTDSDESVMHFTEKVNQFDDEYPDLKNVAAICVYPNFAAIVKNTLEVDGVNIACVSGGFPSSQTFIEVKVAE
;
A
#
# COMPACT_ATOMS: atom_id res chain seq x y z
N MET A 1 -19.95 -21.23 -43.58
CA MET A 1 -18.84 -20.69 -42.76
C MET A 1 -19.30 -19.30 -42.37
N GLU A 2 -19.82 -19.15 -41.14
CA GLU A 2 -20.17 -17.84 -40.61
C GLU A 2 -18.87 -17.15 -40.19
N GLU A 3 -18.53 -16.05 -40.83
CA GLU A 3 -17.46 -15.16 -40.39
C GLU A 3 -17.86 -14.58 -39.05
N ASN A 4 -17.19 -15.02 -38.01
CA ASN A 4 -17.38 -14.53 -36.66
C ASN A 4 -16.75 -13.12 -36.55
N ASN A 5 -17.52 -12.14 -37.01
CA ASN A 5 -17.15 -10.72 -37.02
C ASN A 5 -17.36 -10.13 -35.59
N SER A 6 -16.69 -10.71 -34.59
CA SER A 6 -16.72 -10.18 -33.24
C SER A 6 -15.89 -8.89 -33.21
N GLN A 7 -16.51 -7.75 -32.96
CA GLN A 7 -15.80 -6.53 -32.65
C GLN A 7 -14.86 -6.78 -31.49
N PRO A 8 -13.62 -6.20 -31.52
CA PRO A 8 -12.68 -6.36 -30.44
C PRO A 8 -13.30 -5.90 -29.12
N SER A 9 -13.08 -6.68 -28.04
CA SER A 9 -13.58 -6.32 -26.73
C SER A 9 -12.99 -4.97 -26.28
N LYS A 10 -13.66 -4.32 -25.30
CA LYS A 10 -13.11 -3.08 -24.71
C LYS A 10 -11.70 -3.26 -24.15
N TYR A 11 -11.33 -4.48 -23.77
CA TYR A 11 -9.99 -4.83 -23.28
C TYR A 11 -8.98 -4.92 -24.40
N ASP A 12 -9.33 -5.54 -25.54
CA ASP A 12 -8.47 -5.60 -26.73
C ASP A 12 -8.20 -4.19 -27.26
N ALA A 13 -9.23 -3.35 -27.32
CA ALA A 13 -9.09 -1.94 -27.70
C ALA A 13 -8.20 -1.13 -26.74
N ALA A 14 -8.22 -1.44 -25.44
CA ALA A 14 -7.36 -0.82 -24.45
C ALA A 14 -5.91 -1.31 -24.58
N LEU A 15 -5.69 -2.62 -24.71
CA LEU A 15 -4.36 -3.23 -24.85
C LEU A 15 -3.67 -2.81 -26.16
N ALA A 16 -4.42 -2.63 -27.25
CA ALA A 16 -3.87 -2.17 -28.53
C ALA A 16 -3.18 -0.79 -28.47
N LYS A 17 -3.43 -0.01 -27.42
CA LYS A 17 -2.77 1.28 -27.19
C LYS A 17 -1.34 1.16 -26.64
N TYR A 18 -0.95 -0.02 -26.17
CA TYR A 18 0.32 -0.26 -25.48
C TYR A 18 1.11 -1.35 -26.19
N ASN A 19 2.43 -1.26 -26.09
CA ASN A 19 3.28 -2.36 -26.52
C ASN A 19 3.21 -3.48 -25.47
N THR A 20 2.52 -4.56 -25.78
CA THR A 20 2.40 -5.74 -24.92
C THR A 20 3.46 -6.82 -25.22
N ASN A 21 4.28 -6.62 -26.26
CA ASN A 21 5.37 -7.55 -26.61
C ASN A 21 6.65 -7.18 -25.83
N LEU A 22 6.60 -7.36 -24.52
CA LEU A 22 7.70 -7.10 -23.60
C LEU A 22 8.42 -8.41 -23.28
N ASN A 23 9.74 -8.35 -23.10
CA ASN A 23 10.54 -9.48 -22.63
C ASN A 23 11.31 -9.06 -21.36
N ASP A 24 11.64 -10.06 -20.54
CA ASP A 24 12.28 -9.84 -19.24
C ASP A 24 13.64 -9.16 -19.34
N ALA A 25 14.42 -9.47 -20.39
CA ALA A 25 15.76 -8.89 -20.55
C ALA A 25 15.68 -7.37 -20.80
N ASP A 26 14.75 -6.92 -21.64
CA ASP A 26 14.55 -5.50 -21.92
C ASP A 26 14.04 -4.77 -20.68
N ILE A 27 13.12 -5.38 -19.91
CA ILE A 27 12.62 -4.81 -18.66
C ILE A 27 13.75 -4.69 -17.65
N GLN A 28 14.56 -5.75 -17.45
CA GLN A 28 15.71 -5.73 -16.54
C GLN A 28 16.73 -4.65 -16.92
N ALA A 29 17.04 -4.51 -18.22
CA ALA A 29 17.96 -3.48 -18.69
C ALA A 29 17.43 -2.06 -18.38
N ARG A 30 16.14 -1.80 -18.63
CA ARG A 30 15.49 -0.50 -18.33
C ARG A 30 15.44 -0.22 -16.83
N VAL A 31 15.15 -1.23 -16.01
CA VAL A 31 15.17 -1.10 -14.54
C VAL A 31 16.59 -0.79 -14.05
N ALA A 32 17.60 -1.50 -14.55
CA ALA A 32 19.00 -1.26 -14.18
C ALA A 32 19.45 0.17 -14.53
N GLU A 33 19.07 0.68 -15.70
CA GLU A 33 19.34 2.06 -16.11
C GLU A 33 18.66 3.07 -15.17
N LEU A 34 17.39 2.84 -14.87
CA LEU A 34 16.62 3.69 -13.96
C LEU A 34 17.26 3.75 -12.57
N ILE A 35 17.62 2.58 -12.01
CA ILE A 35 18.29 2.47 -10.71
C ILE A 35 19.61 3.23 -10.73
N LYS A 36 20.47 2.98 -11.75
CA LYS A 36 21.76 3.64 -11.88
C LYS A 36 21.64 5.17 -11.92
N LYS A 37 20.59 5.69 -12.57
CA LYS A 37 20.37 7.12 -12.71
C LYS A 37 19.70 7.74 -11.49
N LYS A 38 18.64 7.09 -10.99
CA LYS A 38 17.74 7.71 -10.01
C LYS A 38 18.09 7.45 -8.55
N VAL A 39 18.71 6.32 -8.23
CA VAL A 39 19.10 6.04 -6.85
C VAL A 39 20.12 7.03 -6.30
N PRO A 40 21.21 7.38 -7.00
CA PRO A 40 22.13 8.40 -6.49
C PRO A 40 21.49 9.78 -6.27
N GLU A 41 20.54 10.17 -7.14
CA GLU A 41 19.83 11.44 -7.04
C GLU A 41 18.90 11.48 -5.79
N ASN A 42 18.35 10.34 -5.40
CA ASN A 42 17.31 10.23 -4.36
C ASN A 42 17.83 9.61 -3.04
N ASN A 43 19.07 9.16 -2.96
CA ASN A 43 19.64 8.59 -1.75
C ASN A 43 20.19 9.70 -0.83
N THR A 44 19.31 10.63 -0.43
CA THR A 44 19.61 11.72 0.49
C THR A 44 18.83 11.56 1.79
N GLU A 45 19.29 12.18 2.87
CA GLU A 45 18.60 12.15 4.16
C GLU A 45 17.18 12.76 4.05
N ASP A 46 17.02 13.84 3.32
CA ASP A 46 15.72 14.50 3.17
C ASP A 46 14.72 13.60 2.43
N VAL A 47 15.16 12.90 1.37
CA VAL A 47 14.30 11.95 0.65
C VAL A 47 13.93 10.76 1.54
N LYS A 48 14.87 10.25 2.35
CA LYS A 48 14.58 9.17 3.30
C LYS A 48 13.56 9.59 4.36
N LYS A 49 13.71 10.79 4.94
CA LYS A 49 12.74 11.37 5.87
C LYS A 49 11.36 11.54 5.23
N PHE A 50 11.33 12.04 4.00
CA PHE A 50 10.09 12.16 3.24
C PHE A 50 9.43 10.80 2.97
N LEU A 51 10.20 9.80 2.56
CA LEU A 51 9.68 8.44 2.33
C LEU A 51 9.17 7.79 3.61
N PHE A 52 9.83 8.03 4.75
CA PHE A 52 9.35 7.56 6.04
C PHE A 52 7.95 8.12 6.35
N ASN A 53 7.75 9.42 6.13
CA ASN A 53 6.45 10.06 6.30
C ASN A 53 5.40 9.66 5.23
N CYS A 54 5.75 8.85 4.23
CA CYS A 54 4.83 8.29 3.25
C CYS A 54 4.40 6.84 3.58
N ILE A 55 4.89 6.27 4.68
CA ILE A 55 4.61 4.88 5.04
C ILE A 55 3.20 4.75 5.61
N ASP A 56 2.41 3.85 5.04
CA ASP A 56 1.25 3.26 5.71
C ASP A 56 1.74 2.07 6.53
N LEU A 57 1.93 2.29 7.85
CA LEU A 57 2.43 1.26 8.74
C LEU A 57 1.34 0.22 8.96
N THR A 58 1.52 -0.97 8.38
CA THR A 58 0.45 -1.95 8.18
C THR A 58 0.65 -3.19 9.02
N THR A 59 -0.42 -3.64 9.69
CA THR A 59 -0.53 -5.01 10.22
C THR A 59 -1.83 -5.64 9.73
N LEU A 60 -1.71 -6.75 9.02
CA LEU A 60 -2.82 -7.52 8.45
C LEU A 60 -2.59 -9.02 8.66
N ASN A 61 -2.10 -9.39 9.85
CA ASN A 61 -1.88 -10.78 10.20
C ASN A 61 -3.20 -11.40 10.66
N SER A 62 -3.43 -12.66 10.32
CA SER A 62 -4.60 -13.40 10.80
C SER A 62 -4.58 -13.66 12.32
N THR A 63 -3.45 -13.39 12.96
CA THR A 63 -3.24 -13.50 14.42
C THR A 63 -3.31 -12.17 15.15
N ASP A 64 -3.61 -11.07 14.46
CA ASP A 64 -3.77 -9.77 15.10
C ASP A 64 -4.92 -9.82 16.12
N SER A 65 -4.71 -9.16 17.26
CA SER A 65 -5.65 -9.04 18.36
C SER A 65 -5.73 -7.59 18.83
N ASP A 66 -6.72 -7.25 19.64
CA ASP A 66 -6.84 -5.93 20.23
C ASP A 66 -5.55 -5.52 20.95
N GLU A 67 -4.95 -6.42 21.73
CA GLU A 67 -3.71 -6.17 22.46
C GLU A 67 -2.51 -5.96 21.51
N SER A 68 -2.38 -6.80 20.47
CA SER A 68 -1.26 -6.66 19.52
C SER A 68 -1.35 -5.36 18.71
N VAL A 69 -2.56 -4.96 18.32
CA VAL A 69 -2.80 -3.71 17.58
C VAL A 69 -2.63 -2.48 18.49
N MET A 70 -3.03 -2.57 19.76
CA MET A 70 -2.76 -1.54 20.75
C MET A 70 -1.25 -1.31 20.89
N HIS A 71 -0.46 -2.36 21.15
CA HIS A 71 1.00 -2.26 21.25
C HIS A 71 1.66 -1.78 19.95
N PHE A 72 1.10 -2.15 18.81
CA PHE A 72 1.57 -1.67 17.51
C PHE A 72 1.39 -0.16 17.38
N THR A 73 0.26 0.37 17.85
CA THR A 73 -0.06 1.80 17.85
C THR A 73 0.77 2.58 18.86
N GLU A 74 1.00 2.02 20.06
CA GLU A 74 1.87 2.61 21.09
C GLU A 74 3.28 2.87 20.59
N LYS A 75 3.83 2.01 19.73
CA LYS A 75 5.15 2.24 19.11
C LYS A 75 5.17 3.48 18.22
N VAL A 76 4.05 3.84 17.61
CA VAL A 76 3.94 5.07 16.81
C VAL A 76 3.92 6.30 17.72
N ASN A 77 3.26 6.23 18.89
CA ASN A 77 3.32 7.28 19.89
C ASN A 77 4.74 7.45 20.43
N GLN A 78 5.40 6.35 20.82
CA GLN A 78 6.79 6.36 21.33
C GLN A 78 7.78 6.92 20.32
N PHE A 79 7.58 6.65 19.02
CA PHE A 79 8.44 7.20 17.97
C PHE A 79 8.43 8.73 17.96
N ASP A 80 7.28 9.35 18.16
CA ASP A 80 7.15 10.81 18.19
C ASP A 80 7.92 11.42 19.37
N ASP A 81 7.85 10.77 20.52
CA ASP A 81 8.59 11.16 21.71
C ASP A 81 10.12 10.99 21.54
N GLU A 82 10.56 9.91 20.90
CA GLU A 82 11.98 9.60 20.71
C GLU A 82 12.61 10.44 19.57
N TYR A 83 11.84 10.83 18.57
CA TYR A 83 12.32 11.53 17.37
C TYR A 83 11.47 12.77 17.02
N PRO A 84 11.39 13.77 17.91
CA PRO A 84 10.49 14.92 17.75
C PRO A 84 10.78 15.79 16.51
N ASP A 85 11.98 15.68 15.95
CA ASP A 85 12.39 16.40 14.73
C ASP A 85 12.04 15.63 13.43
N LEU A 86 11.48 14.42 13.52
CA LEU A 86 11.08 13.60 12.38
C LEU A 86 9.55 13.53 12.31
N LYS A 87 9.02 13.75 11.13
CA LYS A 87 7.61 13.44 10.90
C LYS A 87 7.38 11.96 11.00
N ASN A 88 6.33 11.58 11.71
CA ASN A 88 5.90 10.20 11.87
C ASN A 88 5.39 9.57 10.56
N VAL A 89 5.01 8.31 10.58
CA VAL A 89 4.41 7.61 9.44
C VAL A 89 3.11 8.29 8.98
N ALA A 90 2.71 8.09 7.73
CA ALA A 90 1.50 8.72 7.17
C ALA A 90 0.22 8.15 7.78
N ALA A 91 0.19 6.85 8.01
CA ALA A 91 -0.98 6.16 8.55
C ALA A 91 -0.61 4.86 9.27
N ILE A 92 -1.54 4.40 10.11
CA ILE A 92 -1.60 3.02 10.60
C ILE A 92 -2.70 2.32 9.82
N CYS A 93 -2.36 1.22 9.13
CA CYS A 93 -3.31 0.45 8.32
C CYS A 93 -3.59 -0.90 8.96
N VAL A 94 -4.87 -1.20 9.19
CA VAL A 94 -5.36 -2.38 9.91
C VAL A 94 -6.62 -2.96 9.25
N TYR A 95 -7.06 -4.12 9.74
CA TYR A 95 -8.40 -4.60 9.45
C TYR A 95 -9.47 -3.67 10.07
N PRO A 96 -10.66 -3.54 9.45
CA PRO A 96 -11.70 -2.60 9.89
C PRO A 96 -12.12 -2.75 11.35
N ASN A 97 -12.13 -3.98 11.87
CA ASN A 97 -12.49 -4.28 13.26
C ASN A 97 -11.52 -3.69 14.29
N PHE A 98 -10.28 -3.36 13.90
CA PHE A 98 -9.27 -2.76 14.78
C PHE A 98 -9.18 -1.23 14.68
N ALA A 99 -9.92 -0.60 13.77
CA ALA A 99 -9.87 0.86 13.61
C ALA A 99 -10.18 1.62 14.90
N ALA A 100 -11.14 1.13 15.68
CA ALA A 100 -11.50 1.74 16.96
C ALA A 100 -10.37 1.61 18.00
N ILE A 101 -9.64 0.50 18.01
CA ILE A 101 -8.48 0.31 18.88
C ILE A 101 -7.39 1.32 18.54
N VAL A 102 -7.02 1.43 17.25
CA VAL A 102 -6.04 2.41 16.80
C VAL A 102 -6.46 3.82 17.18
N LYS A 103 -7.73 4.20 16.92
CA LYS A 103 -8.26 5.52 17.25
C LYS A 103 -8.17 5.86 18.74
N ASN A 104 -8.42 4.88 19.59
CA ASN A 104 -8.41 5.09 21.05
C ASN A 104 -7.00 5.09 21.66
N THR A 105 -6.03 4.50 20.96
CA THR A 105 -4.64 4.37 21.43
C THR A 105 -3.71 5.42 20.83
N LEU A 106 -4.00 5.90 19.61
CA LEU A 106 -3.17 6.87 18.90
C LEU A 106 -3.30 8.25 19.58
N GLU A 107 -2.18 8.79 20.05
CA GLU A 107 -2.08 10.06 20.79
C GLU A 107 -1.44 11.17 19.96
N VAL A 108 -0.70 10.80 18.89
CA VAL A 108 0.06 11.76 18.08
C VAL A 108 -0.78 12.32 16.94
N ASP A 109 -0.54 13.58 16.62
CA ASP A 109 -1.17 14.28 15.51
C ASP A 109 -0.51 13.92 14.16
N GLY A 110 -1.28 14.03 13.09
CA GLY A 110 -0.78 13.90 11.72
C GLY A 110 -0.63 12.46 11.21
N VAL A 111 -0.87 11.45 12.03
CA VAL A 111 -0.94 10.04 11.62
C VAL A 111 -2.40 9.67 11.36
N ASN A 112 -2.69 9.18 10.17
CA ASN A 112 -4.04 8.78 9.78
C ASN A 112 -4.34 7.33 10.16
N ILE A 113 -5.61 6.96 10.16
CA ILE A 113 -6.06 5.58 10.29
C ILE A 113 -6.57 5.12 8.94
N ALA A 114 -5.97 4.07 8.40
CA ALA A 114 -6.39 3.40 7.19
C ALA A 114 -6.95 2.02 7.50
N CYS A 115 -8.00 1.62 6.78
CA CYS A 115 -8.55 0.28 6.87
C CYS A 115 -8.59 -0.35 5.48
N VAL A 116 -8.26 -1.63 5.42
CA VAL A 116 -8.51 -2.42 4.21
C VAL A 116 -10.01 -2.68 4.06
N SER A 117 -10.44 -3.04 2.86
CA SER A 117 -11.84 -3.36 2.55
C SER A 117 -11.95 -4.40 1.44
N GLY A 118 -13.13 -4.96 1.24
CA GLY A 118 -13.42 -5.92 0.19
C GLY A 118 -12.75 -7.28 0.39
N GLY A 119 -12.48 -7.68 1.64
CA GLY A 119 -11.82 -8.94 2.00
C GLY A 119 -10.31 -8.94 1.78
N PHE A 120 -9.68 -7.75 1.61
CA PHE A 120 -8.23 -7.66 1.46
C PHE A 120 -7.50 -8.22 2.72
N PRO A 121 -6.32 -8.91 2.61
CA PRO A 121 -5.53 -9.10 1.40
C PRO A 121 -5.90 -10.34 0.56
N SER A 122 -6.56 -11.33 1.14
CA SER A 122 -6.83 -12.61 0.45
C SER A 122 -7.97 -12.54 -0.55
N SER A 123 -8.98 -11.72 -0.30
CA SER A 123 -10.11 -11.41 -1.19
C SER A 123 -10.94 -12.60 -1.71
N GLN A 124 -10.78 -13.77 -1.10
CA GLN A 124 -11.48 -15.01 -1.45
C GLN A 124 -12.80 -15.12 -0.68
N THR A 125 -13.75 -14.27 -1.02
CA THR A 125 -15.09 -14.27 -0.40
C THR A 125 -16.16 -13.85 -1.41
N PHE A 126 -17.42 -14.02 -1.04
CA PHE A 126 -18.57 -13.64 -1.87
C PHE A 126 -18.64 -12.14 -2.08
N ILE A 127 -19.17 -11.73 -3.25
CA ILE A 127 -19.26 -10.32 -3.60
C ILE A 127 -20.14 -9.53 -2.62
N GLU A 128 -21.19 -10.15 -2.09
CA GLU A 128 -22.10 -9.56 -1.13
C GLU A 128 -21.38 -9.19 0.20
N VAL A 129 -20.43 -10.03 0.62
CA VAL A 129 -19.60 -9.76 1.81
C VAL A 129 -18.68 -8.58 1.56
N LYS A 130 -18.03 -8.54 0.40
CA LYS A 130 -17.14 -7.42 0.02
C LYS A 130 -17.88 -6.07 -0.06
N VAL A 131 -19.12 -6.11 -0.55
CA VAL A 131 -19.97 -4.92 -0.63
C VAL A 131 -20.46 -4.48 0.74
N ALA A 132 -20.73 -5.41 1.65
CA ALA A 132 -21.17 -5.10 2.99
C ALA A 132 -20.07 -4.48 3.87
N GLU A 133 -18.81 -4.91 3.68
CA GLU A 133 -17.63 -4.35 4.34
C GLU A 133 -17.35 -2.92 3.87
#